data_ba145dd9f402abd268d766571e7e2195
#
_entry.id   ba145dd9f402abd268d766571e7e2195
#
_cell.length_a   1.000
_cell.length_b   1.000
_cell.length_c   1.000
_cell.angle_alpha   90.00
_cell.angle_beta   90.00
_cell.angle_gamma   90.00
#
_symmetry.space_group_name_H-M   'P 1'
#
loop_
_entity.id
_entity.type
_entity.pdbx_description
1 polymer ?
#
loop_
_entity_poly.entity_id
_entity_poly.type
_entity_poly.pdbx_seq_one_letter_code
_entity_poly.pdbx_strand_id
1 'polypeptide(L)'
;AGIAGFIWAGDLCALLVGSATAASSNAHELAAQYLRISFLGSITVFLLFTASSVFQAAGRVAVPMAAMAISNIVNMILDPILIYGLAGFPKLGVNGAGLATVLAQAAGAAMVVMLLCRGRAGFHAQMLPIRVDVALMWRIGRIGLPSTGQLLSRNLMAMALMSLVGRCGTAALAGYGIGTRFHMMALMPAFAFGNAVAPIVGQNLGAGKPERAAAAAWIGLGSATAVMAVIATCLFLFAAPLVRIFDASPAVVAVGGDYLRIVSPFYVFSMAGIVLGRALQGAGDTIPPMILTLVSLWGLQVPLAVALSRAIEPATRGIWWAIGIAVTAHGCLTAAWFMRGKWKHKRI
;
A
#
# COMPACT_ATOMS: atom_id res chain seq x y z
N ALA A 1 13.67 13.60 -6.17
CA ALA A 1 12.57 12.91 -6.86
C ALA A 1 11.57 13.91 -7.43
N GLY A 2 10.98 14.84 -6.63
CA GLY A 2 9.96 15.80 -7.10
C GLY A 2 10.40 16.66 -8.28
N ILE A 3 11.60 17.26 -8.23
CA ILE A 3 12.15 18.09 -9.33
C ILE A 3 12.40 17.23 -10.58
N ALA A 4 13.00 16.06 -10.44
CA ALA A 4 13.24 15.16 -11.54
C ALA A 4 11.90 14.68 -12.18
N GLY A 5 10.92 14.30 -11.35
CA GLY A 5 9.59 13.93 -11.85
C GLY A 5 8.86 15.08 -12.55
N PHE A 6 9.03 16.32 -12.08
CA PHE A 6 8.47 17.50 -12.74
C PHE A 6 9.06 17.72 -14.16
N ILE A 7 10.40 17.60 -14.29
CA ILE A 7 11.10 17.76 -15.57
C ILE A 7 10.68 16.68 -16.56
N TRP A 8 10.65 15.42 -16.13
CA TRP A 8 10.34 14.26 -16.97
C TRP A 8 8.88 13.84 -16.96
N ALA A 9 7.97 14.66 -16.43
CA ALA A 9 6.54 14.34 -16.39
C ALA A 9 5.94 14.00 -17.76
N GLY A 10 6.38 14.72 -18.84
CA GLY A 10 5.95 14.46 -20.21
C GLY A 10 6.44 13.11 -20.73
N ASP A 11 7.72 12.79 -20.53
CA ASP A 11 8.32 11.54 -20.97
C ASP A 11 7.75 10.33 -20.21
N LEU A 12 7.50 10.49 -18.90
CA LEU A 12 6.84 9.48 -18.07
C LEU A 12 5.40 9.23 -18.54
N CYS A 13 4.68 10.30 -18.93
CA CYS A 13 3.34 10.19 -19.47
C CYS A 13 3.34 9.46 -20.81
N ALA A 14 4.28 9.78 -21.70
CA ALA A 14 4.46 9.11 -22.99
C ALA A 14 4.77 7.62 -22.84
N LEU A 15 5.60 7.27 -21.85
CA LEU A 15 5.95 5.88 -21.54
C LEU A 15 4.76 5.07 -21.00
N LEU A 16 3.88 5.70 -20.20
CA LEU A 16 2.75 5.03 -19.54
C LEU A 16 1.51 4.93 -20.43
N VAL A 17 1.23 5.96 -21.24
CA VAL A 17 0.00 6.03 -22.06
C VAL A 17 0.21 5.44 -23.45
N GLY A 18 1.46 5.27 -23.88
CA GLY A 18 1.80 4.81 -25.22
C GLY A 18 1.54 5.88 -26.29
N SER A 19 2.09 5.68 -27.48
CA SER A 19 1.90 6.57 -28.65
C SER A 19 0.55 6.29 -29.33
N ALA A 20 -0.57 6.63 -28.66
CA ALA A 20 -1.90 6.45 -29.22
C ALA A 20 -2.41 7.78 -29.82
N THR A 21 -2.93 7.69 -31.04
CA THR A 21 -3.75 8.57 -31.87
C THR A 21 -4.19 9.95 -31.37
N ALA A 22 -4.41 10.90 -32.27
CA ALA A 22 -4.70 12.33 -32.07
C ALA A 22 -5.77 12.72 -31.01
N ALA A 23 -6.72 11.84 -30.69
CA ALA A 23 -7.67 12.03 -29.57
C ALA A 23 -6.99 11.95 -28.19
N SER A 24 -5.77 11.43 -28.11
CA SER A 24 -4.97 11.28 -26.90
C SER A 24 -4.05 12.46 -26.59
N SER A 25 -3.87 13.41 -27.50
CA SER A 25 -2.97 14.56 -27.29
C SER A 25 -3.43 15.45 -26.12
N ASN A 26 -4.72 15.79 -26.06
CA ASN A 26 -5.29 16.56 -24.95
C ASN A 26 -5.26 15.80 -23.62
N ALA A 27 -5.53 14.49 -23.63
CA ALA A 27 -5.46 13.66 -22.43
C ALA A 27 -4.02 13.52 -21.94
N HIS A 28 -3.05 13.40 -22.85
CA HIS A 28 -1.64 13.34 -22.54
C HIS A 28 -1.13 14.64 -21.90
N GLU A 29 -1.51 15.80 -22.47
CA GLU A 29 -1.12 17.10 -21.92
C GLU A 29 -1.72 17.33 -20.53
N LEU A 30 -3.01 17.04 -20.34
CA LEU A 30 -3.66 17.11 -19.03
C LEU A 30 -3.04 16.17 -18.00
N ALA A 31 -2.69 14.95 -18.40
CA ALA A 31 -2.01 13.99 -17.52
C ALA A 31 -0.60 14.47 -17.16
N ALA A 32 0.16 15.04 -18.10
CA ALA A 32 1.48 15.61 -17.85
C ALA A 32 1.40 16.81 -16.87
N GLN A 33 0.41 17.71 -17.06
CA GLN A 33 0.18 18.83 -16.16
C GLN A 33 -0.20 18.36 -14.75
N TYR A 34 -1.09 17.39 -14.63
CA TYR A 34 -1.45 16.77 -13.34
C TYR A 34 -0.23 16.16 -12.64
N LEU A 35 0.61 15.43 -13.37
CA LEU A 35 1.84 14.86 -12.85
C LEU A 35 2.81 15.95 -12.37
N ARG A 36 2.97 17.04 -13.12
CA ARG A 36 3.81 18.17 -12.70
C ARG A 36 3.34 18.77 -11.37
N ILE A 37 2.03 19.01 -11.22
CA ILE A 37 1.45 19.51 -9.97
C ILE A 37 1.71 18.52 -8.82
N SER A 38 1.49 17.23 -9.06
CA SER A 38 1.70 16.17 -8.08
C SER A 38 3.16 16.04 -7.66
N PHE A 39 4.11 16.16 -8.59
CA PHE A 39 5.53 16.11 -8.30
C PHE A 39 6.02 17.35 -7.54
N LEU A 40 5.52 18.54 -7.86
CA LEU A 40 5.78 19.75 -7.06
C LEU A 40 5.23 19.60 -5.63
N GLY A 41 4.03 19.01 -5.50
CA GLY A 41 3.41 18.72 -4.22
C GLY A 41 4.01 17.54 -3.46
N SER A 42 4.95 16.80 -4.02
CA SER A 42 5.51 15.61 -3.37
C SER A 42 6.14 15.91 -2.01
N ILE A 43 6.69 17.11 -1.81
CA ILE A 43 7.27 17.53 -0.53
C ILE A 43 6.24 17.52 0.60
N THR A 44 4.98 17.91 0.32
CA THR A 44 3.91 17.93 1.34
C THR A 44 3.55 16.52 1.79
N VAL A 45 3.49 15.57 0.84
CA VAL A 45 3.26 14.15 1.13
C VAL A 45 4.38 13.59 2.01
N PHE A 46 5.64 13.81 1.61
CA PHE A 46 6.79 13.31 2.38
C PHE A 46 6.84 13.91 3.78
N LEU A 47 6.56 15.21 3.94
CA LEU A 47 6.49 15.85 5.24
C LEU A 47 5.35 15.26 6.09
N LEU A 48 4.16 15.09 5.51
CA LEU A 48 3.02 14.50 6.20
C LEU A 48 3.33 13.09 6.70
N PHE A 49 3.86 12.22 5.85
CA PHE A 49 4.18 10.84 6.23
C PHE A 49 5.35 10.77 7.20
N THR A 50 6.43 11.54 6.99
CA THR A 50 7.61 11.52 7.86
C THR A 50 7.26 12.04 9.25
N ALA A 51 6.60 13.20 9.36
CA ALA A 51 6.19 13.75 10.64
C ALA A 51 5.15 12.86 11.34
N SER A 52 4.24 12.24 10.58
CA SER A 52 3.27 11.26 11.10
C SER A 52 3.95 10.02 11.68
N SER A 53 4.99 9.50 11.02
CA SER A 53 5.74 8.33 11.50
C SER A 53 6.46 8.60 12.82
N VAL A 54 6.93 9.84 13.04
CA VAL A 54 7.52 10.25 14.32
C VAL A 54 6.50 10.16 15.46
N PHE A 55 5.27 10.66 15.24
CA PHE A 55 4.21 10.53 16.23
C PHE A 55 3.77 9.09 16.47
N GLN A 56 3.73 8.27 15.41
CA GLN A 56 3.43 6.83 15.53
C GLN A 56 4.51 6.12 16.35
N ALA A 57 5.79 6.41 16.10
CA ALA A 57 6.91 5.87 16.87
C ALA A 57 6.87 6.31 18.34
N ALA A 58 6.40 7.54 18.62
CA ALA A 58 6.17 8.04 19.97
C ALA A 58 4.89 7.48 20.65
N GLY A 59 4.14 6.58 19.99
CA GLY A 59 2.90 6.00 20.50
C GLY A 59 1.68 6.94 20.45
N ARG A 60 1.80 8.11 19.81
CA ARG A 60 0.72 9.11 19.72
C ARG A 60 0.00 9.03 18.38
N VAL A 61 -0.66 7.92 18.10
CA VAL A 61 -1.32 7.63 16.82
C VAL A 61 -2.53 8.50 16.51
N ALA A 62 -3.12 9.16 17.52
CA ALA A 62 -4.26 10.05 17.31
C ALA A 62 -3.90 11.29 16.47
N VAL A 63 -2.67 11.81 16.58
CA VAL A 63 -2.22 13.00 15.84
C VAL A 63 -2.15 12.73 14.34
N PRO A 64 -1.45 11.69 13.85
CA PRO A 64 -1.48 11.32 12.44
C PRO A 64 -2.89 11.04 11.91
N MET A 65 -3.72 10.37 12.70
CA MET A 65 -5.10 10.09 12.32
C MET A 65 -5.91 11.38 12.11
N ALA A 66 -5.81 12.33 13.05
CA ALA A 66 -6.46 13.63 12.93
C ALA A 66 -5.95 14.42 11.71
N ALA A 67 -4.64 14.40 11.46
CA ALA A 67 -4.04 15.09 10.31
C ALA A 67 -4.52 14.49 8.97
N MET A 68 -4.61 13.17 8.87
CA MET A 68 -5.17 12.51 7.69
C MET A 68 -6.67 12.82 7.52
N ALA A 69 -7.44 12.86 8.61
CA ALA A 69 -8.85 13.23 8.57
C ALA A 69 -9.02 14.68 8.08
N ILE A 70 -8.24 15.63 8.60
CA ILE A 70 -8.25 17.02 8.15
C ILE A 70 -7.85 17.11 6.68
N SER A 71 -6.77 16.42 6.27
CA SER A 71 -6.36 16.38 4.87
C SER A 71 -7.49 15.88 3.96
N ASN A 72 -8.16 14.79 4.33
CA ASN A 72 -9.28 14.26 3.55
C ASN A 72 -10.47 15.21 3.50
N ILE A 73 -10.84 15.87 4.62
CA ILE A 73 -11.93 16.84 4.66
C ILE A 73 -11.60 18.05 3.77
N VAL A 74 -10.39 18.59 3.88
CA VAL A 74 -9.94 19.71 3.05
C VAL A 74 -9.96 19.32 1.57
N ASN A 75 -9.49 18.11 1.23
CA ASN A 75 -9.53 17.61 -0.14
C ASN A 75 -10.96 17.53 -0.66
N MET A 76 -11.88 16.93 0.12
CA MET A 76 -13.30 16.79 -0.25
C MET A 76 -14.00 18.14 -0.48
N ILE A 77 -13.56 19.18 0.21
CA ILE A 77 -14.08 20.55 0.03
C ILE A 77 -13.42 21.23 -1.18
N LEU A 78 -12.10 21.12 -1.33
CA LEU A 78 -11.37 21.79 -2.39
C LEU A 78 -11.56 21.16 -3.76
N ASP A 79 -11.77 19.84 -3.85
CA ASP A 79 -11.99 19.14 -5.12
C ASP A 79 -13.13 19.77 -5.93
N PRO A 80 -14.38 19.86 -5.44
CA PRO A 80 -15.46 20.48 -6.23
C PRO A 80 -15.21 21.95 -6.52
N ILE A 81 -14.59 22.69 -5.61
CA ILE A 81 -14.29 24.12 -5.80
C ILE A 81 -13.33 24.33 -6.96
N LEU A 82 -12.23 23.59 -6.99
CA LEU A 82 -11.18 23.78 -8.01
C LEU A 82 -11.45 23.04 -9.32
N ILE A 83 -12.17 21.90 -9.27
CA ILE A 83 -12.54 21.16 -10.48
C ILE A 83 -13.59 21.92 -11.29
N TYR A 84 -14.66 22.37 -10.63
CA TYR A 84 -15.80 23.00 -11.30
C TYR A 84 -15.74 24.53 -11.33
N GLY A 85 -14.82 25.15 -10.58
CA GLY A 85 -14.72 26.60 -10.49
C GLY A 85 -15.81 27.25 -9.63
N LEU A 86 -16.15 26.61 -8.52
CA LEU A 86 -17.14 27.13 -7.58
C LEU A 86 -16.56 28.28 -6.74
N ALA A 87 -17.44 29.08 -6.11
CA ALA A 87 -17.08 30.18 -5.21
C ALA A 87 -16.13 31.24 -5.82
N GLY A 88 -16.19 31.46 -7.14
CA GLY A 88 -15.39 32.48 -7.83
C GLY A 88 -13.99 32.02 -8.25
N PHE A 89 -13.65 30.78 -8.03
CA PHE A 89 -12.39 30.20 -8.52
C PHE A 89 -12.47 29.81 -10.01
N PRO A 90 -11.34 29.84 -10.74
CA PRO A 90 -11.32 29.37 -12.13
C PRO A 90 -11.54 27.85 -12.21
N LYS A 91 -12.24 27.41 -13.25
CA LYS A 91 -12.45 25.99 -13.54
C LYS A 91 -11.13 25.37 -14.01
N LEU A 92 -10.47 24.60 -13.15
CA LEU A 92 -9.18 23.98 -13.44
C LEU A 92 -9.28 22.51 -13.89
N GLY A 93 -10.47 21.89 -13.81
CA GLY A 93 -10.66 20.50 -14.23
C GLY A 93 -9.73 19.53 -13.49
N VAL A 94 -9.03 18.68 -14.25
CA VAL A 94 -8.11 17.67 -13.72
C VAL A 94 -6.94 18.29 -12.92
N ASN A 95 -6.45 19.45 -13.36
CA ASN A 95 -5.39 20.19 -12.64
C ASN A 95 -5.89 20.68 -11.26
N GLY A 96 -7.18 21.03 -11.18
CA GLY A 96 -7.84 21.40 -9.92
C GLY A 96 -7.82 20.27 -8.90
N ALA A 97 -8.08 19.02 -9.33
CA ALA A 97 -7.99 17.85 -8.45
C ALA A 97 -6.55 17.62 -7.94
N GLY A 98 -5.54 17.77 -8.81
CA GLY A 98 -4.14 17.69 -8.40
C GLY A 98 -3.77 18.76 -7.37
N LEU A 99 -4.19 20.00 -7.59
CA LEU A 99 -3.93 21.12 -6.69
C LEU A 99 -4.66 20.96 -5.35
N ALA A 100 -5.94 20.54 -5.38
CA ALA A 100 -6.71 20.26 -4.16
C ALA A 100 -6.04 19.20 -3.29
N THR A 101 -5.55 18.12 -3.90
CA THR A 101 -4.82 17.06 -3.20
C THR A 101 -3.54 17.60 -2.54
N VAL A 102 -2.74 18.39 -3.26
CA VAL A 102 -1.49 18.97 -2.72
C VAL A 102 -1.79 19.93 -1.56
N LEU A 103 -2.79 20.81 -1.70
CA LEU A 103 -3.18 21.75 -0.64
C LEU A 103 -3.73 21.03 0.59
N ALA A 104 -4.53 19.99 0.39
CA ALA A 104 -5.06 19.17 1.47
C ALA A 104 -3.95 18.46 2.25
N GLN A 105 -2.99 17.88 1.55
CA GLN A 105 -1.81 17.25 2.17
C GLN A 105 -0.91 18.27 2.86
N ALA A 106 -0.79 19.50 2.30
CA ALA A 106 -0.06 20.59 2.94
C ALA A 106 -0.72 21.00 4.27
N ALA A 107 -2.05 21.08 4.33
CA ALA A 107 -2.78 21.37 5.55
C ALA A 107 -2.53 20.30 6.64
N GLY A 108 -2.63 19.02 6.27
CA GLY A 108 -2.29 17.92 7.18
C GLY A 108 -0.83 17.95 7.64
N ALA A 109 0.11 18.18 6.71
CA ALA A 109 1.53 18.28 7.01
C ALA A 109 1.81 19.45 7.96
N ALA A 110 1.25 20.63 7.70
CA ALA A 110 1.41 21.82 8.54
C ALA A 110 0.93 21.54 9.96
N MET A 111 -0.23 20.88 10.12
CA MET A 111 -0.73 20.50 11.44
C MET A 111 0.25 19.60 12.19
N VAL A 112 0.72 18.51 11.56
CA VAL A 112 1.61 17.55 12.23
C VAL A 112 2.95 18.21 12.58
N VAL A 113 3.53 18.96 11.65
CA VAL A 113 4.80 19.69 11.87
C VAL A 113 4.64 20.72 13.00
N MET A 114 3.56 21.49 13.01
CA MET A 114 3.29 22.47 14.08
C MET A 114 3.20 21.78 15.46
N LEU A 115 2.51 20.64 15.54
CA LEU A 115 2.38 19.88 16.79
C LEU A 115 3.72 19.26 17.21
N LEU A 116 4.57 18.86 16.25
CA LEU A 116 5.90 18.35 16.50
C LEU A 116 6.81 19.46 17.09
N CYS A 117 6.79 20.65 16.50
CA CYS A 117 7.52 21.82 17.02
C CYS A 117 7.02 22.25 18.42
N ARG A 118 5.73 22.08 18.71
CA ARG A 118 5.15 22.36 20.04
C ARG A 118 5.46 21.28 21.08
N GLY A 119 6.29 20.29 20.77
CA GLY A 119 6.67 19.23 21.71
C GLY A 119 5.59 18.20 22.03
N ARG A 120 4.52 18.17 21.24
CA ARG A 120 3.41 17.24 21.45
C ARG A 120 3.76 15.77 21.17
N ALA A 121 4.97 15.50 20.64
CA ALA A 121 5.51 14.13 20.49
C ALA A 121 6.17 13.60 21.78
N GLY A 122 6.34 14.43 22.80
CA GLY A 122 7.08 14.12 24.03
C GLY A 122 8.52 14.67 24.03
N PHE A 123 8.92 15.27 22.92
CA PHE A 123 10.17 16.01 22.75
C PHE A 123 9.93 17.18 21.79
N HIS A 124 10.75 18.21 21.89
CA HIS A 124 10.71 19.37 21.00
C HIS A 124 11.62 19.10 19.80
N ALA A 125 11.05 19.06 18.60
CA ALA A 125 11.84 19.02 17.38
C ALA A 125 12.37 20.44 17.08
N GLN A 126 13.68 20.61 17.12
CA GLN A 126 14.31 21.85 16.66
C GLN A 126 14.49 21.74 15.15
N MET A 127 13.81 22.62 14.41
CA MET A 127 13.89 22.66 12.94
C MET A 127 15.19 23.33 12.44
N LEU A 128 15.86 24.12 13.28
CA LEU A 128 17.09 24.85 12.95
C LEU A 128 18.05 24.86 14.16
N PRO A 129 19.36 24.74 13.97
CA PRO A 129 20.06 24.50 12.70
C PRO A 129 19.96 23.05 12.24
N ILE A 130 19.73 22.84 10.93
CA ILE A 130 19.72 21.49 10.33
C ILE A 130 21.17 20.99 10.30
N ARG A 131 21.48 20.02 11.15
CA ARG A 131 22.74 19.27 11.08
C ARG A 131 22.54 18.03 10.24
N VAL A 132 23.20 17.96 9.09
CA VAL A 132 23.16 16.79 8.22
C VAL A 132 24.09 15.72 8.78
N ASP A 133 23.53 14.68 9.36
CA ASP A 133 24.27 13.50 9.81
C ASP A 133 24.18 12.41 8.73
N VAL A 134 25.25 12.28 7.94
CA VAL A 134 25.33 11.32 6.83
C VAL A 134 25.26 9.87 7.34
N ALA A 135 25.83 9.60 8.54
CA ALA A 135 25.80 8.25 9.12
C ALA A 135 24.36 7.84 9.49
N LEU A 136 23.61 8.77 10.09
CA LEU A 136 22.19 8.56 10.38
C LEU A 136 21.37 8.39 9.10
N MET A 137 21.61 9.20 8.08
CA MET A 137 20.94 9.09 6.78
C MET A 137 21.20 7.73 6.12
N TRP A 138 22.46 7.26 6.17
CA TRP A 138 22.81 5.93 5.66
C TRP A 138 22.12 4.81 6.43
N ARG A 139 22.03 4.92 7.75
CA ARG A 139 21.33 3.97 8.61
C ARG A 139 19.84 3.89 8.27
N ILE A 140 19.18 5.03 8.10
CA ILE A 140 17.78 5.12 7.67
C ILE A 140 17.60 4.50 6.27
N GLY A 141 18.50 4.85 5.33
CA GLY A 141 18.48 4.30 3.97
C GLY A 141 18.63 2.78 3.94
N ARG A 142 19.57 2.24 4.74
CA ARG A 142 19.81 0.80 4.84
C ARG A 142 18.58 0.02 5.35
N ILE A 143 17.76 0.63 6.19
CA ILE A 143 16.50 0.04 6.69
C ILE A 143 15.36 0.25 5.68
N GLY A 144 15.31 1.41 5.03
CA GLY A 144 14.25 1.79 4.10
C GLY A 144 14.35 1.10 2.73
N LEU A 145 15.56 0.93 2.19
CA LEU A 145 15.77 0.35 0.85
C LEU A 145 15.15 -1.04 0.68
N PRO A 146 15.34 -2.01 1.62
CA PRO A 146 14.69 -3.30 1.50
C PRO A 146 13.16 -3.21 1.52
N SER A 147 12.58 -2.33 2.33
CA SER A 147 11.13 -2.12 2.39
C SER A 147 10.59 -1.50 1.09
N THR A 148 11.35 -0.59 0.48
CA THR A 148 11.03 -0.03 -0.84
C THR A 148 11.12 -1.09 -1.92
N GLY A 149 12.16 -1.91 -1.93
CA GLY A 149 12.32 -3.05 -2.85
C GLY A 149 11.16 -4.05 -2.72
N GLN A 150 10.70 -4.32 -1.50
CA GLN A 150 9.53 -5.17 -1.25
C GLN A 150 8.25 -4.58 -1.86
N LEU A 151 8.02 -3.27 -1.70
CA LEU A 151 6.85 -2.58 -2.26
C LEU A 151 6.88 -2.58 -3.80
N LEU A 152 8.03 -2.23 -4.40
CA LEU A 152 8.21 -2.28 -5.85
C LEU A 152 7.99 -3.68 -6.40
N SER A 153 8.51 -4.70 -5.74
CA SER A 153 8.32 -6.10 -6.12
C SER A 153 6.84 -6.50 -6.17
N ARG A 154 6.04 -6.06 -5.19
CA ARG A 154 4.60 -6.31 -5.15
C ARG A 154 3.86 -5.63 -6.31
N ASN A 155 4.21 -4.37 -6.62
CA ASN A 155 3.58 -3.64 -7.73
C ASN A 155 3.94 -4.26 -9.09
N LEU A 156 5.21 -4.60 -9.30
CA LEU A 156 5.65 -5.28 -10.54
C LEU A 156 4.97 -6.65 -10.70
N MET A 157 4.79 -7.36 -9.59
CA MET A 157 4.06 -8.63 -9.59
C MET A 157 2.60 -8.47 -9.99
N ALA A 158 1.92 -7.43 -9.51
CA ALA A 158 0.54 -7.15 -9.90
C ALA A 158 0.44 -6.88 -11.42
N MET A 159 1.41 -6.16 -11.99
CA MET A 159 1.49 -5.95 -13.45
C MET A 159 1.74 -7.25 -14.22
N ALA A 160 2.64 -8.11 -13.73
CA ALA A 160 2.92 -9.39 -14.35
C ALA A 160 1.68 -10.32 -14.36
N LEU A 161 0.94 -10.37 -13.25
CA LEU A 161 -0.32 -11.13 -13.17
C LEU A 161 -1.38 -10.54 -14.11
N MET A 162 -1.51 -9.22 -14.16
CA MET A 162 -2.45 -8.55 -15.05
C MET A 162 -2.17 -8.88 -16.52
N SER A 163 -0.88 -8.92 -16.92
CA SER A 163 -0.46 -9.36 -18.26
C SER A 163 -0.79 -10.82 -18.53
N LEU A 164 -0.61 -11.71 -17.56
CA LEU A 164 -0.95 -13.12 -17.69
C LEU A 164 -2.46 -13.34 -17.84
N VAL A 165 -3.27 -12.66 -16.99
CA VAL A 165 -4.74 -12.71 -17.06
C VAL A 165 -5.27 -12.11 -18.36
N GLY A 166 -4.62 -11.06 -18.88
CA GLY A 166 -4.98 -10.44 -20.15
C GLY A 166 -4.94 -11.40 -21.34
N ARG A 167 -4.10 -12.44 -21.29
CA ARG A 167 -4.06 -13.50 -22.30
C ARG A 167 -5.29 -14.42 -22.28
N CYS A 168 -6.04 -14.41 -21.16
CA CYS A 168 -7.27 -15.20 -21.03
C CYS A 168 -8.52 -14.49 -21.58
N GLY A 169 -8.37 -13.27 -22.13
CA GLY A 169 -9.43 -12.49 -22.75
C GLY A 169 -9.93 -11.29 -21.93
N THR A 170 -10.76 -10.47 -22.56
CA THR A 170 -11.24 -9.21 -21.99
C THR A 170 -12.13 -9.39 -20.76
N ALA A 171 -13.00 -10.40 -20.77
CA ALA A 171 -13.85 -10.73 -19.63
C ALA A 171 -13.02 -11.19 -18.41
N ALA A 172 -11.91 -11.92 -18.64
CA ALA A 172 -10.99 -12.31 -17.59
C ALA A 172 -10.29 -11.10 -16.98
N LEU A 173 -9.85 -10.17 -17.80
CA LEU A 173 -9.20 -8.95 -17.36
C LEU A 173 -10.15 -8.03 -16.58
N ALA A 174 -11.40 -7.89 -17.03
CA ALA A 174 -12.42 -7.13 -16.34
C ALA A 174 -12.78 -7.76 -14.97
N GLY A 175 -13.03 -9.07 -14.93
CA GLY A 175 -13.32 -9.81 -13.69
C GLY A 175 -12.18 -9.75 -12.68
N TYR A 176 -10.93 -9.88 -13.14
CA TYR A 176 -9.74 -9.69 -12.30
C TYR A 176 -9.61 -8.26 -11.79
N GLY A 177 -9.86 -7.25 -12.64
CA GLY A 177 -9.85 -5.85 -12.25
C GLY A 177 -10.84 -5.53 -11.12
N ILE A 178 -12.06 -6.08 -11.19
CA ILE A 178 -13.07 -5.96 -10.13
C ILE A 178 -12.60 -6.73 -8.88
N GLY A 179 -12.15 -7.97 -9.04
CA GLY A 179 -11.67 -8.80 -7.95
C GLY A 179 -10.52 -8.17 -7.17
N THR A 180 -9.56 -7.53 -7.86
CA THR A 180 -8.44 -6.83 -7.21
C THR A 180 -8.86 -5.58 -6.45
N ARG A 181 -9.94 -4.91 -6.83
CA ARG A 181 -10.51 -3.80 -6.02
C ARG A 181 -10.98 -4.32 -4.66
N PHE A 182 -11.75 -5.41 -4.63
CA PHE A 182 -12.16 -6.04 -3.38
C PHE A 182 -10.97 -6.58 -2.59
N HIS A 183 -9.96 -7.15 -3.25
CA HIS A 183 -8.72 -7.58 -2.63
C HIS A 183 -8.02 -6.43 -1.89
N MET A 184 -7.84 -5.29 -2.55
CA MET A 184 -7.22 -4.12 -1.93
C MET A 184 -8.04 -3.59 -0.75
N MET A 185 -9.37 -3.51 -0.87
CA MET A 185 -10.24 -3.12 0.23
C MET A 185 -10.14 -4.08 1.42
N ALA A 186 -10.12 -5.39 1.16
CA ALA A 186 -9.98 -6.42 2.17
C ALA A 186 -8.64 -6.36 2.92
N LEU A 187 -7.55 -5.97 2.25
CA LEU A 187 -6.25 -5.86 2.87
C LEU A 187 -6.04 -4.59 3.71
N MET A 188 -6.89 -3.56 3.58
CA MET A 188 -6.77 -2.31 4.36
C MET A 188 -6.70 -2.55 5.88
N PRO A 189 -7.57 -3.37 6.50
CA PRO A 189 -7.44 -3.71 7.92
C PRO A 189 -6.11 -4.38 8.27
N ALA A 190 -5.58 -5.25 7.39
CA ALA A 190 -4.30 -5.91 7.61
C ALA A 190 -3.15 -4.91 7.74
N PHE A 191 -3.11 -3.91 6.83
CA PHE A 191 -2.13 -2.84 6.90
C PHE A 191 -2.34 -1.96 8.14
N ALA A 192 -3.59 -1.70 8.55
CA ALA A 192 -3.88 -0.94 9.77
C ALA A 192 -3.33 -1.64 11.02
N PHE A 193 -3.61 -2.94 11.19
CA PHE A 193 -3.04 -3.74 12.29
C PHE A 193 -1.52 -3.82 12.20
N GLY A 194 -0.95 -4.05 11.03
CA GLY A 194 0.50 -4.08 10.84
C GLY A 194 1.17 -2.75 11.21
N ASN A 195 0.59 -1.63 10.80
CA ASN A 195 1.10 -0.30 11.13
C ASN A 195 0.97 0.04 12.62
N ALA A 196 -0.02 -0.53 13.32
CA ALA A 196 -0.15 -0.40 14.78
C ALA A 196 0.87 -1.27 15.53
N VAL A 197 1.10 -2.50 15.05
CA VAL A 197 2.02 -3.47 15.68
C VAL A 197 3.48 -3.04 15.54
N ALA A 198 3.90 -2.50 14.40
CA ALA A 198 5.30 -2.14 14.15
C ALA A 198 5.90 -1.20 15.21
N PRO A 199 5.30 -0.05 15.56
CA PRO A 199 5.85 0.82 16.60
C PRO A 199 5.79 0.19 17.99
N ILE A 200 4.76 -0.62 18.32
CA ILE A 200 4.66 -1.31 19.60
C ILE A 200 5.81 -2.31 19.78
N VAL A 201 6.14 -3.05 18.71
CA VAL A 201 7.29 -3.97 18.71
C VAL A 201 8.59 -3.19 18.88
N GLY A 202 8.80 -2.11 18.13
CA GLY A 202 9.99 -1.27 18.23
C GLY A 202 10.18 -0.67 19.63
N GLN A 203 9.11 -0.13 20.24
CA GLN A 203 9.13 0.44 21.59
C GLN A 203 9.44 -0.61 22.66
N ASN A 204 8.84 -1.79 22.59
CA ASN A 204 9.11 -2.86 23.56
C ASN A 204 10.54 -3.41 23.44
N LEU A 205 11.09 -3.51 22.21
CA LEU A 205 12.48 -3.89 22.00
C LEU A 205 13.44 -2.82 22.55
N GLY A 206 13.15 -1.53 22.25
CA GLY A 206 13.93 -0.41 22.79
C GLY A 206 13.90 -0.35 24.33
N ALA A 207 12.83 -0.82 24.96
CA ALA A 207 12.70 -0.95 26.41
C ALA A 207 13.31 -2.25 26.99
N GLY A 208 13.98 -3.06 26.17
CA GLY A 208 14.58 -4.34 26.60
C GLY A 208 13.56 -5.42 26.94
N LYS A 209 12.34 -5.37 26.39
CA LYS A 209 11.23 -6.30 26.69
C LYS A 209 10.81 -7.12 25.47
N PRO A 210 11.69 -8.03 24.94
CA PRO A 210 11.43 -8.74 23.67
C PRO A 210 10.21 -9.68 23.75
N GLU A 211 9.91 -10.24 24.91
CA GLU A 211 8.73 -11.12 25.06
C GLU A 211 7.42 -10.34 24.93
N ARG A 212 7.37 -9.12 25.47
CA ARG A 212 6.20 -8.22 25.27
C ARG A 212 6.07 -7.78 23.83
N ALA A 213 7.18 -7.57 23.13
CA ALA A 213 7.18 -7.28 21.70
C ALA A 213 6.60 -8.45 20.89
N ALA A 214 7.01 -9.68 21.21
CA ALA A 214 6.47 -10.88 20.58
C ALA A 214 4.97 -11.07 20.87
N ALA A 215 4.56 -10.92 22.13
CA ALA A 215 3.15 -11.02 22.52
C ALA A 215 2.29 -10.00 21.79
N ALA A 216 2.74 -8.75 21.68
CA ALA A 216 2.03 -7.69 20.93
C ALA A 216 1.86 -8.06 19.44
N ALA A 217 2.87 -8.64 18.81
CA ALA A 217 2.81 -9.08 17.43
C ALA A 217 1.79 -10.22 17.23
N TRP A 218 1.76 -11.21 18.12
CA TRP A 218 0.82 -12.33 18.07
C TRP A 218 -0.62 -11.89 18.35
N ILE A 219 -0.84 -11.01 19.32
CA ILE A 219 -2.16 -10.44 19.62
C ILE A 219 -2.65 -9.64 18.40
N GLY A 220 -1.78 -8.80 17.82
CA GLY A 220 -2.11 -8.05 16.60
C GLY A 220 -2.43 -8.95 15.42
N LEU A 221 -1.69 -10.04 15.23
CA LEU A 221 -1.99 -11.07 14.22
C LEU A 221 -3.34 -11.74 14.48
N GLY A 222 -3.61 -12.17 15.70
CA GLY A 222 -4.88 -12.81 16.05
C GLY A 222 -6.09 -11.91 15.79
N SER A 223 -6.00 -10.64 16.21
CA SER A 223 -7.05 -9.64 15.96
C SER A 223 -7.25 -9.37 14.47
N ALA A 224 -6.16 -9.19 13.72
CA ALA A 224 -6.23 -9.00 12.27
C ALA A 224 -6.83 -10.23 11.57
N THR A 225 -6.46 -11.42 11.98
CA THR A 225 -6.97 -12.68 11.45
C THR A 225 -8.46 -12.85 11.70
N ALA A 226 -8.94 -12.51 12.90
CA ALA A 226 -10.37 -12.57 13.23
C ALA A 226 -11.20 -11.62 12.34
N VAL A 227 -10.75 -10.38 12.17
CA VAL A 227 -11.40 -9.41 11.27
C VAL A 227 -11.37 -9.91 9.82
N MET A 228 -10.22 -10.43 9.38
CA MET A 228 -10.07 -10.92 8.01
C MET A 228 -10.93 -12.16 7.75
N ALA A 229 -11.12 -13.05 8.73
CA ALA A 229 -11.98 -14.21 8.59
C ALA A 229 -13.43 -13.79 8.28
N VAL A 230 -13.93 -12.76 8.96
CA VAL A 230 -15.26 -12.20 8.68
C VAL A 230 -15.32 -11.62 7.24
N ILE A 231 -14.35 -10.80 6.88
CA ILE A 231 -14.28 -10.19 5.53
C ILE A 231 -14.18 -11.27 4.45
N ALA A 232 -13.28 -12.24 4.64
CA ALA A 232 -13.08 -13.34 3.68
C ALA A 232 -14.37 -14.18 3.51
N THR A 233 -15.08 -14.46 4.60
CA THR A 233 -16.37 -15.17 4.56
C THR A 233 -17.41 -14.36 3.79
N CYS A 234 -17.51 -13.05 4.03
CA CYS A 234 -18.42 -12.19 3.27
C CYS A 234 -18.09 -12.18 1.78
N LEU A 235 -16.80 -12.04 1.43
CA LEU A 235 -16.37 -12.06 0.03
C LEU A 235 -16.61 -13.39 -0.64
N PHE A 236 -16.46 -14.50 0.08
CA PHE A 236 -16.73 -15.85 -0.42
C PHE A 236 -18.23 -16.07 -0.70
N LEU A 237 -19.07 -15.73 0.28
CA LEU A 237 -20.52 -15.95 0.18
C LEU A 237 -21.18 -15.04 -0.84
N PHE A 238 -20.79 -13.78 -0.88
CA PHE A 238 -21.38 -12.75 -1.75
C PHE A 238 -20.56 -12.47 -3.00
N ALA A 239 -19.66 -13.37 -3.41
CA ALA A 239 -18.74 -13.16 -4.53
C ALA A 239 -19.45 -12.70 -5.82
N ALA A 240 -20.45 -13.42 -6.29
CA ALA A 240 -21.18 -13.08 -7.53
C ALA A 240 -22.03 -11.79 -7.41
N PRO A 241 -22.83 -11.57 -6.35
CA PRO A 241 -23.52 -10.30 -6.13
C PRO A 241 -22.60 -9.09 -6.10
N LEU A 242 -21.44 -9.18 -5.44
CA LEU A 242 -20.47 -8.09 -5.34
C LEU A 242 -19.89 -7.71 -6.70
N VAL A 243 -19.56 -8.70 -7.54
CA VAL A 243 -19.06 -8.43 -8.90
C VAL A 243 -20.15 -7.79 -9.77
N ARG A 244 -21.41 -8.22 -9.64
CA ARG A 244 -22.56 -7.68 -10.40
C ARG A 244 -22.79 -6.18 -10.16
N ILE A 245 -22.39 -5.65 -9.02
CA ILE A 245 -22.51 -4.21 -8.73
C ILE A 245 -21.68 -3.37 -9.74
N PHE A 246 -20.57 -3.93 -10.24
CA PHE A 246 -19.67 -3.25 -11.15
C PHE A 246 -19.88 -3.61 -12.62
N ASP A 247 -20.22 -4.88 -12.88
CA ASP A 247 -20.46 -5.38 -14.23
C ASP A 247 -21.45 -6.54 -14.16
N ALA A 248 -22.57 -6.40 -14.87
CA ALA A 248 -23.66 -7.38 -14.89
C ALA A 248 -23.45 -8.48 -15.95
N SER A 249 -22.41 -8.39 -16.80
CA SER A 249 -22.16 -9.38 -17.84
C SER A 249 -21.86 -10.75 -17.24
N PRO A 250 -22.56 -11.84 -17.69
CA PRO A 250 -22.39 -13.17 -17.10
C PRO A 250 -20.94 -13.68 -17.11
N ALA A 251 -20.19 -13.36 -18.17
CA ALA A 251 -18.79 -13.78 -18.32
C ALA A 251 -17.89 -13.12 -17.28
N VAL A 252 -18.05 -11.81 -17.02
CA VAL A 252 -17.26 -11.08 -16.01
C VAL A 252 -17.64 -11.52 -14.59
N VAL A 253 -18.96 -11.72 -14.35
CA VAL A 253 -19.46 -12.20 -13.04
C VAL A 253 -18.93 -13.61 -12.73
N ALA A 254 -18.86 -14.49 -13.72
CA ALA A 254 -18.30 -15.82 -13.53
C ALA A 254 -16.82 -15.77 -13.13
N VAL A 255 -16.00 -15.04 -13.88
CA VAL A 255 -14.56 -14.94 -13.63
C VAL A 255 -14.23 -14.19 -12.32
N GLY A 256 -14.87 -13.04 -12.10
CA GLY A 256 -14.65 -12.25 -10.88
C GLY A 256 -15.20 -12.96 -9.63
N GLY A 257 -16.33 -13.67 -9.77
CA GLY A 257 -16.89 -14.51 -8.72
C GLY A 257 -15.97 -15.68 -8.35
N ASP A 258 -15.42 -16.37 -9.36
CA ASP A 258 -14.41 -17.42 -9.14
C ASP A 258 -13.15 -16.87 -8.44
N TYR A 259 -12.66 -15.69 -8.86
CA TYR A 259 -11.55 -15.03 -8.19
C TYR A 259 -11.82 -14.83 -6.70
N LEU A 260 -12.93 -14.20 -6.36
CA LEU A 260 -13.28 -13.93 -4.96
C LEU A 260 -13.47 -15.22 -4.16
N ARG A 261 -14.14 -16.24 -4.71
CA ARG A 261 -14.35 -17.53 -4.03
C ARG A 261 -13.06 -18.30 -3.81
N ILE A 262 -12.16 -18.31 -4.78
CA ILE A 262 -10.91 -19.06 -4.67
C ILE A 262 -9.91 -18.32 -3.78
N VAL A 263 -9.74 -16.99 -3.95
CA VAL A 263 -8.66 -16.26 -3.29
C VAL A 263 -9.01 -15.81 -1.87
N SER A 264 -10.29 -15.49 -1.59
CA SER A 264 -10.68 -14.93 -0.27
C SER A 264 -10.36 -15.82 0.93
N PRO A 265 -10.52 -17.16 0.90
CA PRO A 265 -10.16 -18.01 2.04
C PRO A 265 -8.68 -17.89 2.42
N PHE A 266 -7.82 -17.64 1.44
CA PHE A 266 -6.38 -17.50 1.67
C PHE A 266 -5.97 -16.15 2.28
N TYR A 267 -6.88 -15.16 2.36
CA TYR A 267 -6.60 -13.88 3.00
C TYR A 267 -6.28 -14.02 4.48
N VAL A 268 -6.80 -15.03 5.16
CA VAL A 268 -6.47 -15.34 6.55
C VAL A 268 -4.97 -15.58 6.71
N PHE A 269 -4.35 -16.31 5.78
CA PHE A 269 -2.90 -16.56 5.81
C PHE A 269 -2.08 -15.33 5.43
N SER A 270 -2.64 -14.43 4.61
CA SER A 270 -1.95 -13.17 4.26
C SER A 270 -1.71 -12.27 5.47
N MET A 271 -2.53 -12.41 6.54
CA MET A 271 -2.37 -11.65 7.77
C MET A 271 -1.01 -11.89 8.40
N ALA A 272 -0.55 -13.14 8.44
CA ALA A 272 0.77 -13.47 8.98
C ALA A 272 1.88 -12.76 8.18
N GLY A 273 1.81 -12.79 6.85
CA GLY A 273 2.77 -12.10 5.98
C GLY A 273 2.81 -10.59 6.17
N ILE A 274 1.65 -9.96 6.36
CA ILE A 274 1.56 -8.50 6.50
C ILE A 274 1.87 -8.07 7.93
N VAL A 275 1.19 -8.61 8.94
CA VAL A 275 1.30 -8.14 10.32
C VAL A 275 2.66 -8.50 10.92
N LEU A 276 3.11 -9.75 10.77
CA LEU A 276 4.43 -10.15 11.26
C LEU A 276 5.56 -9.56 10.43
N GLY A 277 5.34 -9.36 9.11
CA GLY A 277 6.29 -8.62 8.27
C GLY A 277 6.48 -7.18 8.75
N ARG A 278 5.41 -6.49 9.15
CA ARG A 278 5.47 -5.16 9.76
C ARG A 278 6.10 -5.18 11.15
N ALA A 279 5.84 -6.22 11.96
CA ALA A 279 6.51 -6.43 13.24
C ALA A 279 8.04 -6.55 13.07
N LEU A 280 8.50 -7.34 12.10
CA LEU A 280 9.92 -7.47 11.75
C LEU A 280 10.52 -6.14 11.31
N GLN A 281 9.79 -5.37 10.48
CA GLN A 281 10.22 -4.02 10.08
C GLN A 281 10.33 -3.08 11.29
N GLY A 282 9.37 -3.14 12.21
CA GLY A 282 9.41 -2.39 13.48
C GLY A 282 10.58 -2.77 14.37
N ALA A 283 11.06 -4.03 14.29
CA ALA A 283 12.27 -4.51 14.94
C ALA A 283 13.56 -4.16 14.17
N GLY A 284 13.50 -3.41 13.07
CA GLY A 284 14.64 -3.10 12.21
C GLY A 284 15.12 -4.27 11.34
N ASP A 285 14.38 -5.39 11.32
CA ASP A 285 14.72 -6.58 10.52
C ASP A 285 13.97 -6.58 9.19
N THR A 286 14.39 -5.71 8.26
CA THR A 286 13.69 -5.42 7.01
C THR A 286 14.07 -6.35 5.84
N ILE A 287 15.25 -6.98 5.90
CA ILE A 287 15.76 -7.86 4.84
C ILE A 287 14.95 -9.16 4.71
N PRO A 288 14.64 -9.90 5.80
CA PRO A 288 13.89 -11.14 5.68
C PRO A 288 12.50 -10.96 5.06
N PRO A 289 11.66 -9.99 5.48
CA PRO A 289 10.36 -9.76 4.83
C PRO A 289 10.48 -9.46 3.33
N MET A 290 11.53 -8.76 2.90
CA MET A 290 11.80 -8.51 1.50
C MET A 290 12.12 -9.81 0.75
N ILE A 291 13.07 -10.61 1.26
CA ILE A 291 13.47 -11.89 0.63
C ILE A 291 12.28 -12.84 0.56
N LEU A 292 11.52 -12.99 1.66
CA LEU A 292 10.36 -13.86 1.71
C LEU A 292 9.28 -13.43 0.71
N THR A 293 9.08 -12.12 0.53
CA THR A 293 8.19 -11.59 -0.50
C THR A 293 8.68 -11.92 -1.90
N LEU A 294 9.97 -11.71 -2.19
CA LEU A 294 10.56 -12.05 -3.51
C LEU A 294 10.42 -13.53 -3.81
N VAL A 295 10.80 -14.40 -2.88
CA VAL A 295 10.71 -15.86 -3.05
C VAL A 295 9.26 -16.29 -3.28
N SER A 296 8.32 -15.78 -2.47
CA SER A 296 6.92 -16.19 -2.58
C SER A 296 6.24 -15.64 -3.84
N LEU A 297 6.47 -14.38 -4.21
CA LEU A 297 5.81 -13.78 -5.36
C LEU A 297 6.47 -14.18 -6.69
N TRP A 298 7.78 -14.04 -6.80
CA TRP A 298 8.49 -14.30 -8.05
C TRP A 298 8.94 -15.75 -8.19
N GLY A 299 9.42 -16.34 -7.10
CA GLY A 299 9.91 -17.71 -7.09
C GLY A 299 8.80 -18.76 -7.11
N LEU A 300 7.66 -18.48 -6.48
CA LEU A 300 6.56 -19.45 -6.39
C LEU A 300 5.35 -19.03 -7.20
N GLN A 301 4.80 -17.81 -7.01
CA GLN A 301 3.51 -17.41 -7.60
C GLN A 301 3.55 -17.34 -9.13
N VAL A 302 4.61 -16.77 -9.74
CA VAL A 302 4.69 -16.65 -11.20
C VAL A 302 4.83 -18.01 -11.87
N PRO A 303 5.79 -18.87 -11.49
CA PRO A 303 5.91 -20.19 -12.10
C PRO A 303 4.64 -21.04 -11.91
N LEU A 304 4.05 -20.96 -10.70
CA LEU A 304 2.84 -21.72 -10.40
C LEU A 304 1.62 -21.19 -11.18
N ALA A 305 1.50 -19.88 -11.36
CA ALA A 305 0.43 -19.29 -12.16
C ALA A 305 0.53 -19.73 -13.63
N VAL A 306 1.74 -19.76 -14.19
CA VAL A 306 1.97 -20.25 -15.55
C VAL A 306 1.69 -21.76 -15.66
N ALA A 307 2.14 -22.57 -14.71
CA ALA A 307 1.92 -24.01 -14.72
C ALA A 307 0.44 -24.39 -14.56
N LEU A 308 -0.23 -23.82 -13.54
CA LEU A 308 -1.64 -24.12 -13.25
C LEU A 308 -2.59 -23.54 -14.29
N SER A 309 -2.26 -22.41 -14.93
CA SER A 309 -3.07 -21.87 -16.03
C SER A 309 -3.11 -22.78 -17.25
N ARG A 310 -2.13 -23.68 -17.41
CA ARG A 310 -2.08 -24.68 -18.48
C ARG A 310 -2.72 -26.01 -18.07
N ALA A 311 -2.77 -26.28 -16.76
CA ALA A 311 -3.22 -27.56 -16.21
C ALA A 311 -4.71 -27.56 -15.82
N ILE A 312 -5.27 -26.38 -15.54
CA ILE A 312 -6.65 -26.21 -15.03
C ILE A 312 -7.47 -25.40 -16.01
N GLU A 313 -8.64 -25.89 -16.37
CA GLU A 313 -9.63 -25.15 -17.17
C GLU A 313 -10.81 -24.66 -16.28
N PRO A 314 -11.22 -23.41 -16.45
CA PRO A 314 -10.59 -22.35 -17.27
C PRO A 314 -9.25 -21.89 -16.68
N ALA A 315 -8.32 -21.47 -17.55
CA ALA A 315 -6.95 -21.04 -17.17
C ALA A 315 -6.91 -20.00 -16.04
N THR A 316 -7.92 -19.14 -15.94
CA THR A 316 -8.07 -18.15 -14.86
C THR A 316 -8.12 -18.80 -13.49
N ARG A 317 -8.80 -19.93 -13.32
CA ARG A 317 -8.84 -20.66 -12.03
C ARG A 317 -7.45 -21.10 -11.60
N GLY A 318 -6.64 -21.58 -12.54
CA GLY A 318 -5.25 -21.95 -12.26
C GLY A 318 -4.44 -20.79 -11.71
N ILE A 319 -4.62 -19.58 -12.28
CA ILE A 319 -3.98 -18.35 -11.78
C ILE A 319 -4.46 -18.00 -10.36
N TRP A 320 -5.77 -18.13 -10.07
CA TRP A 320 -6.32 -17.84 -8.75
C TRP A 320 -5.80 -18.80 -7.67
N TRP A 321 -5.68 -20.07 -7.97
CA TRP A 321 -5.05 -21.04 -7.07
C TRP A 321 -3.58 -20.71 -6.82
N ALA A 322 -2.82 -20.32 -7.85
CA ALA A 322 -1.43 -19.90 -7.68
C ALA A 322 -1.29 -18.70 -6.72
N ILE A 323 -2.19 -17.72 -6.81
CA ILE A 323 -2.24 -16.59 -5.88
C ILE A 323 -2.47 -17.08 -4.45
N GLY A 324 -3.48 -17.92 -4.24
CA GLY A 324 -3.83 -18.45 -2.91
C GLY A 324 -2.67 -19.24 -2.28
N ILE A 325 -2.06 -20.14 -3.04
CA ILE A 325 -0.92 -20.97 -2.57
C ILE A 325 0.29 -20.08 -2.23
N ALA A 326 0.62 -19.12 -3.08
CA ALA A 326 1.78 -18.24 -2.85
C ALA A 326 1.57 -17.33 -1.62
N VAL A 327 0.35 -16.80 -1.43
CA VAL A 327 0.00 -15.99 -0.25
C VAL A 327 0.09 -16.83 1.03
N THR A 328 -0.37 -18.06 0.99
CA THR A 328 -0.24 -19.00 2.12
C THR A 328 1.22 -19.28 2.43
N ALA A 329 2.01 -19.63 1.42
CA ALA A 329 3.44 -19.87 1.58
C ALA A 329 4.16 -18.65 2.16
N HIS A 330 3.86 -17.44 1.67
CA HIS A 330 4.40 -16.19 2.21
C HIS A 330 4.05 -16.00 3.68
N GLY A 331 2.78 -16.22 4.06
CA GLY A 331 2.33 -16.13 5.45
C GLY A 331 3.03 -17.13 6.37
N CYS A 332 3.06 -18.40 5.96
CA CYS A 332 3.73 -19.47 6.71
C CYS A 332 5.25 -19.24 6.85
N LEU A 333 5.92 -18.85 5.79
CA LEU A 333 7.36 -18.55 5.81
C LEU A 333 7.67 -17.36 6.72
N THR A 334 6.84 -16.32 6.68
CA THR A 334 7.01 -15.13 7.54
C THR A 334 6.76 -15.49 9.01
N ALA A 335 5.74 -16.30 9.31
CA ALA A 335 5.47 -16.78 10.66
C ALA A 335 6.62 -17.67 11.16
N ALA A 336 7.11 -18.59 10.35
CA ALA A 336 8.24 -19.46 10.69
C ALA A 336 9.52 -18.64 10.96
N TRP A 337 9.77 -17.60 10.16
CA TRP A 337 10.90 -16.70 10.39
C TRP A 337 10.74 -15.92 11.70
N PHE A 338 9.54 -15.39 11.96
CA PHE A 338 9.24 -14.64 13.18
C PHE A 338 9.43 -15.51 14.42
N MET A 339 8.98 -16.78 14.38
CA MET A 339 9.14 -17.75 15.48
C MET A 339 10.60 -18.09 15.81
N ARG A 340 11.53 -18.00 14.84
CA ARG A 340 12.97 -18.20 15.10
C ARG A 340 13.55 -17.21 16.09
N GLY A 341 12.90 -16.09 16.34
CA GLY A 341 13.24 -15.14 17.40
C GLY A 341 14.53 -14.32 17.17
N LYS A 342 15.26 -14.48 16.06
CA LYS A 342 16.52 -13.76 15.80
C LYS A 342 16.34 -12.22 15.81
N TRP A 343 15.17 -11.73 15.45
CA TRP A 343 14.82 -10.32 15.47
C TRP A 343 14.79 -9.70 16.88
N LYS A 344 14.59 -10.53 17.93
CA LYS A 344 14.55 -10.11 19.35
C LYS A 344 15.88 -9.54 19.85
N HIS A 345 16.99 -9.94 19.25
CA HIS A 345 18.36 -9.58 19.65
C HIS A 345 18.99 -8.53 18.72
N LYS A 346 18.23 -8.01 17.76
CA LYS A 346 18.74 -7.01 16.82
C LYS A 346 18.82 -5.66 17.52
N ARG A 347 20.02 -5.07 17.55
CA ARG A 347 20.22 -3.69 18.03
C ARG A 347 19.85 -2.75 16.88
N ILE A 348 18.89 -1.87 17.13
CA ILE A 348 18.41 -0.86 16.17
C ILE A 348 19.38 0.33 16.16
#